data_17f592c7bae4b92fa4e1436fdcc74973
#
_entry.id   17f592c7bae4b92fa4e1436fdcc74973
#
_cell.length_a   1.000
_cell.length_b   1.000
_cell.length_c   1.000
_cell.angle_alpha   90.00
_cell.angle_beta   90.00
_cell.angle_gamma   90.00
#
_symmetry.space_group_name_H-M   'P 1'
#
loop_
_entity.id
_entity.type
_entity.pdbx_description
1 polymer ?
#
loop_
_entity_poly.entity_id
_entity_poly.type
_entity_poly.pdbx_seq_one_letter_code
_entity_poly.pdbx_strand_id
1 'polypeptide(L)'
;MITLTIWSDFACPYCYIGETRLQNAIDELGIRDQVTIDFRAFELDPNAPKEVVSSTPERFAKKYRLSLEGAKEQIEQISSLGRELGIDFRYATTQYSNTRDAHRLMKLAEAKYDRETVGRLNEALFKAYFVENLILADHKVLHDKAVGVGMKEADVKAVLESDMYDDEVRFDEREAMMRGVHGVPYIVFNGGLAIPGAMSTDGFKSALQRELRKQEKALAETENTVGERPHQCGPEGCQLL
;
A
#
# COMPACT_ATOMS: atom_id res chain seq x y z
N MET A 1 -10.85 9.75 11.93
CA MET A 1 -10.53 8.83 10.83
C MET A 1 -9.00 8.82 10.63
N ILE A 2 -8.37 7.66 10.53
CA ILE A 2 -6.91 7.53 10.29
C ILE A 2 -6.69 7.43 8.79
N THR A 3 -5.81 8.27 8.25
CA THR A 3 -5.35 8.15 6.87
C THR A 3 -3.97 7.50 6.85
N LEU A 4 -3.84 6.43 6.07
CA LEU A 4 -2.59 5.73 5.83
C LEU A 4 -2.16 5.97 4.39
N THR A 5 -1.00 6.58 4.18
CA THR A 5 -0.38 6.69 2.85
C THR A 5 0.69 5.62 2.74
N ILE A 6 0.62 4.75 1.74
CA ILE A 6 1.49 3.57 1.60
C ILE A 6 2.21 3.63 0.26
N TRP A 7 3.53 3.85 0.26
CA TRP A 7 4.35 3.57 -0.91
C TRP A 7 4.70 2.09 -0.96
N SER A 8 4.44 1.48 -2.10
CA SER A 8 4.50 0.02 -2.28
C SER A 8 4.89 -0.34 -3.72
N ASP A 9 5.46 -1.53 -3.90
CA ASP A 9 5.71 -2.14 -5.21
C ASP A 9 5.24 -3.59 -5.22
N PHE A 10 4.52 -3.99 -6.24
CA PHE A 10 4.00 -5.36 -6.42
C PHE A 10 5.09 -6.42 -6.57
N ALA A 11 6.34 -6.03 -6.93
CA ALA A 11 7.49 -6.93 -6.96
C ALA A 11 8.22 -7.03 -5.59
N CYS A 12 7.77 -6.31 -4.57
CA CYS A 12 8.37 -6.30 -3.24
C CYS A 12 7.70 -7.32 -2.30
N PRO A 13 8.39 -8.37 -1.86
CA PRO A 13 7.81 -9.36 -0.95
C PRO A 13 7.42 -8.76 0.40
N TYR A 14 8.22 -7.82 0.91
CA TYR A 14 7.93 -7.15 2.18
C TYR A 14 6.74 -6.19 2.09
N CYS A 15 6.37 -5.69 0.89
CA CYS A 15 5.16 -4.92 0.71
C CYS A 15 3.93 -5.79 0.95
N TYR A 16 3.84 -6.95 0.30
CA TYR A 16 2.72 -7.87 0.50
C TYR A 16 2.61 -8.34 1.97
N ILE A 17 3.75 -8.75 2.57
CA ILE A 17 3.81 -9.15 3.98
C ILE A 17 3.38 -8.00 4.91
N GLY A 18 3.93 -6.79 4.69
CA GLY A 18 3.64 -5.62 5.51
C GLY A 18 2.20 -5.17 5.42
N GLU A 19 1.64 -5.12 4.22
CA GLU A 19 0.24 -4.76 4.00
C GLU A 19 -0.72 -5.80 4.58
N THR A 20 -0.42 -7.10 4.45
CA THR A 20 -1.21 -8.15 5.10
C THR A 20 -1.20 -8.02 6.62
N ARG A 21 -0.04 -7.75 7.23
CA ARG A 21 0.07 -7.51 8.69
C ARG A 21 -0.71 -6.27 9.13
N LEU A 22 -0.68 -5.21 8.32
CA LEU A 22 -1.44 -4.00 8.59
C LEU A 22 -2.95 -4.24 8.50
N GLN A 23 -3.42 -4.97 7.47
CA GLN A 23 -4.83 -5.35 7.35
C GLN A 23 -5.28 -6.21 8.53
N ASN A 24 -4.48 -7.21 8.94
CA ASN A 24 -4.77 -8.02 10.13
C ASN A 24 -4.86 -7.15 11.40
N ALA A 25 -3.98 -6.16 11.57
CA ALA A 25 -4.02 -5.24 12.69
C ALA A 25 -5.30 -4.38 12.70
N ILE A 26 -5.73 -3.89 11.54
CA ILE A 26 -6.98 -3.12 11.38
C ILE A 26 -8.19 -3.98 11.73
N ASP A 27 -8.20 -5.25 11.27
CA ASP A 27 -9.29 -6.19 11.50
C ASP A 27 -9.38 -6.63 12.96
N GLU A 28 -8.25 -6.99 13.58
CA GLU A 28 -8.17 -7.36 14.99
C GLU A 28 -8.60 -6.21 15.94
N LEU A 29 -8.40 -4.95 15.54
CA LEU A 29 -8.85 -3.79 16.26
C LEU A 29 -10.31 -3.42 15.97
N GLY A 30 -10.93 -3.98 14.92
CA GLY A 30 -12.30 -3.67 14.51
C GLY A 30 -12.49 -2.23 14.04
N ILE A 31 -11.47 -1.61 13.44
CA ILE A 31 -11.46 -0.18 13.08
C ILE A 31 -11.48 0.09 11.57
N ARG A 32 -11.87 -0.90 10.75
CA ARG A 32 -11.85 -0.79 9.29
C ARG A 32 -12.58 0.47 8.78
N ASP A 33 -13.72 0.81 9.36
CA ASP A 33 -14.50 2.00 9.00
C ASP A 33 -13.85 3.32 9.44
N GLN A 34 -12.83 3.26 10.30
CA GLN A 34 -12.10 4.42 10.79
C GLN A 34 -10.77 4.63 10.05
N VAL A 35 -10.41 3.76 9.10
CA VAL A 35 -9.16 3.82 8.36
C VAL A 35 -9.41 4.06 6.87
N THR A 36 -8.62 4.95 6.30
CA THR A 36 -8.54 5.16 4.85
C THR A 36 -7.11 4.88 4.41
N ILE A 37 -6.96 4.11 3.33
CA ILE A 37 -5.65 3.82 2.74
C ILE A 37 -5.56 4.53 1.39
N ASP A 38 -4.45 5.24 1.19
CA ASP A 38 -4.04 5.91 -0.03
C ASP A 38 -2.78 5.20 -0.54
N PHE A 39 -2.92 4.44 -1.62
CA PHE A 39 -1.82 3.68 -2.19
C PHE A 39 -0.99 4.55 -3.13
N ARG A 40 0.31 4.56 -2.91
CA ARG A 40 1.28 5.31 -3.70
C ARG A 40 2.22 4.37 -4.44
N ALA A 41 2.38 4.65 -5.71
CA ALA A 41 3.28 3.87 -6.56
C ALA A 41 4.74 4.08 -6.19
N PHE A 42 5.49 2.99 -6.21
CA PHE A 42 6.96 2.99 -6.10
C PHE A 42 7.50 1.82 -6.90
N GLU A 43 8.28 2.08 -7.93
CA GLU A 43 8.95 1.02 -8.70
C GLU A 43 10.35 0.80 -8.12
N LEU A 44 10.61 -0.39 -7.53
CA LEU A 44 11.95 -0.79 -7.05
C LEU A 44 12.98 -0.86 -8.18
N ASP A 45 12.52 -1.04 -9.40
CA ASP A 45 13.31 -1.04 -10.62
C ASP A 45 12.44 -0.51 -11.79
N PRO A 46 12.42 0.83 -12.01
CA PRO A 46 11.67 1.42 -13.12
C PRO A 46 12.12 0.94 -14.51
N ASN A 47 13.32 0.34 -14.59
CA ASN A 47 13.88 -0.21 -15.83
C ASN A 47 13.74 -1.74 -15.91
N ALA A 48 12.93 -2.35 -15.04
CA ALA A 48 12.67 -3.78 -15.12
C ALA A 48 12.13 -4.16 -16.51
N PRO A 49 12.59 -5.27 -17.09
CA PRO A 49 12.12 -5.71 -18.41
C PRO A 49 10.64 -6.13 -18.35
N LYS A 50 9.95 -5.99 -19.47
CA LYS A 50 8.59 -6.54 -19.61
C LYS A 50 8.60 -8.06 -19.73
N GLU A 51 9.67 -8.62 -20.29
CA GLU A 51 9.87 -10.06 -20.43
C GLU A 51 10.71 -10.61 -19.28
N VAL A 52 10.45 -11.86 -18.90
CA VAL A 52 11.22 -12.54 -17.85
C VAL A 52 12.55 -13.00 -18.41
N VAL A 53 13.64 -12.43 -17.91
CA VAL A 53 15.01 -12.68 -18.44
C VAL A 53 15.88 -13.52 -17.49
N SER A 54 15.46 -13.76 -16.26
CA SER A 54 16.19 -14.57 -15.27
C SER A 54 15.25 -15.09 -14.18
N SER A 55 15.64 -16.17 -13.53
CA SER A 55 14.93 -16.67 -12.36
C SER A 55 15.08 -15.71 -11.16
N THR A 56 14.13 -15.73 -10.25
CA THR A 56 14.18 -14.93 -9.02
C THR A 56 15.40 -15.27 -8.15
N PRO A 57 15.81 -16.54 -7.95
CA PRO A 57 17.03 -16.84 -7.21
C PRO A 57 18.30 -16.27 -7.87
N GLU A 58 18.44 -16.35 -9.19
CA GLU A 58 19.60 -15.78 -9.90
C GLU A 58 19.66 -14.26 -9.79
N ARG A 59 18.52 -13.58 -9.99
CA ARG A 59 18.41 -12.14 -9.83
C ARG A 59 18.70 -11.70 -8.39
N PHE A 60 18.18 -12.43 -7.41
CA PHE A 60 18.40 -12.17 -5.99
C PHE A 60 19.87 -12.34 -5.61
N ALA A 61 20.52 -13.44 -6.06
CA ALA A 61 21.94 -13.69 -5.87
C ALA A 61 22.78 -12.54 -6.43
N LYS A 62 22.50 -12.09 -7.65
CA LYS A 62 23.20 -10.98 -8.30
C LYS A 62 22.99 -9.66 -7.54
N LYS A 63 21.76 -9.32 -7.16
CA LYS A 63 21.40 -8.07 -6.48
C LYS A 63 22.10 -7.94 -5.13
N TYR A 64 22.14 -9.03 -4.35
CA TYR A 64 22.66 -9.04 -2.98
C TYR A 64 24.07 -9.63 -2.85
N ARG A 65 24.72 -9.96 -3.97
CA ARG A 65 26.08 -10.53 -4.04
C ARG A 65 26.22 -11.81 -3.21
N LEU A 66 25.23 -12.69 -3.34
CA LEU A 66 25.18 -13.98 -2.66
C LEU A 66 25.55 -15.13 -3.62
N SER A 67 25.86 -16.29 -3.05
CA SER A 67 25.81 -17.54 -3.81
C SER A 67 24.35 -17.87 -4.18
N LEU A 68 24.14 -18.70 -5.20
CA LEU A 68 22.80 -19.13 -5.58
C LEU A 68 22.09 -19.86 -4.43
N GLU A 69 22.82 -20.64 -3.65
CA GLU A 69 22.28 -21.35 -2.49
C GLU A 69 21.89 -20.38 -1.39
N GLY A 70 22.74 -19.42 -1.02
CA GLY A 70 22.43 -18.39 -0.04
C GLY A 70 21.24 -17.51 -0.48
N ALA A 71 21.08 -17.28 -1.79
CA ALA A 71 19.89 -16.58 -2.33
C ALA A 71 18.61 -17.40 -2.12
N LYS A 72 18.64 -18.71 -2.39
CA LYS A 72 17.49 -19.61 -2.18
C LYS A 72 17.10 -19.67 -0.69
N GLU A 73 18.08 -19.77 0.20
CA GLU A 73 17.84 -19.78 1.65
C GLU A 73 17.15 -18.49 2.13
N GLN A 74 17.64 -17.33 1.68
CA GLN A 74 16.99 -16.05 2.04
C GLN A 74 15.59 -15.90 1.43
N ILE A 75 15.40 -16.32 0.18
CA ILE A 75 14.10 -16.35 -0.47
C ILE A 75 13.12 -17.24 0.30
N GLU A 76 13.58 -18.40 0.78
CA GLU A 76 12.77 -19.32 1.58
C GLU A 76 12.41 -18.73 2.95
N GLN A 77 13.35 -18.03 3.61
CA GLN A 77 13.05 -17.30 4.85
C GLN A 77 11.97 -16.24 4.64
N ILE A 78 12.04 -15.46 3.55
CA ILE A 78 11.00 -14.47 3.21
C ILE A 78 9.67 -15.16 2.92
N SER A 79 9.69 -16.26 2.17
CA SER A 79 8.48 -17.04 1.85
C SER A 79 7.82 -17.60 3.12
N SER A 80 8.61 -18.02 4.11
CA SER A 80 8.12 -18.47 5.41
C SER A 80 7.32 -17.39 6.13
N LEU A 81 7.80 -16.14 6.12
CA LEU A 81 7.07 -15.01 6.72
C LEU A 81 5.69 -14.80 6.08
N GLY A 82 5.57 -14.99 4.76
CA GLY A 82 4.28 -14.93 4.06
C GLY A 82 3.36 -16.10 4.43
N ARG A 83 3.91 -17.32 4.52
CA ARG A 83 3.14 -18.50 4.92
C ARG A 83 2.63 -18.43 6.37
N GLU A 84 3.38 -17.83 7.28
CA GLU A 84 2.93 -17.55 8.66
C GLU A 84 1.67 -16.66 8.70
N LEU A 85 1.45 -15.86 7.67
CA LEU A 85 0.25 -15.04 7.48
C LEU A 85 -0.87 -15.75 6.70
N GLY A 86 -0.73 -17.04 6.40
CA GLY A 86 -1.69 -17.82 5.63
C GLY A 86 -1.62 -17.63 4.12
N ILE A 87 -0.58 -16.97 3.60
CA ILE A 87 -0.38 -16.78 2.16
C ILE A 87 0.41 -17.97 1.59
N ASP A 88 -0.05 -18.60 0.51
CA ASP A 88 0.74 -19.59 -0.26
C ASP A 88 1.88 -18.88 -1.01
N PHE A 89 2.84 -18.36 -0.25
CA PHE A 89 3.87 -17.45 -0.73
C PHE A 89 4.96 -18.21 -1.52
N ARG A 90 5.00 -18.05 -2.84
CA ARG A 90 5.88 -18.77 -3.77
C ARG A 90 6.95 -17.85 -4.37
N TYR A 91 7.78 -17.24 -3.52
CA TYR A 91 8.71 -16.21 -3.98
C TYR A 91 9.80 -16.73 -4.92
N ALA A 92 10.27 -17.96 -4.73
CA ALA A 92 11.33 -18.54 -5.55
C ALA A 92 10.98 -18.66 -7.05
N THR A 93 9.69 -18.76 -7.36
CA THR A 93 9.18 -19.00 -8.72
C THR A 93 8.48 -17.78 -9.33
N THR A 94 8.54 -16.62 -8.67
CA THR A 94 7.97 -15.38 -9.20
C THR A 94 8.60 -15.01 -10.55
N GLN A 95 7.75 -14.45 -11.43
CA GLN A 95 8.12 -14.03 -12.79
C GLN A 95 8.43 -12.53 -12.78
N TYR A 96 9.68 -12.17 -12.50
CA TYR A 96 10.07 -10.77 -12.36
C TYR A 96 9.93 -10.01 -13.68
N SER A 97 9.13 -8.98 -13.64
CA SER A 97 8.86 -8.09 -14.76
C SER A 97 8.53 -6.69 -14.26
N ASN A 98 8.39 -5.73 -15.17
CA ASN A 98 8.00 -4.36 -14.86
C ASN A 98 6.62 -4.31 -14.18
N THR A 99 6.44 -3.42 -13.20
CA THR A 99 5.20 -3.26 -12.40
C THR A 99 4.43 -1.98 -12.70
N ARG A 100 4.91 -1.14 -13.63
CA ARG A 100 4.35 0.17 -13.93
C ARG A 100 2.87 0.13 -14.30
N ASP A 101 2.48 -0.77 -15.21
CA ASP A 101 1.10 -0.87 -15.67
C ASP A 101 0.16 -1.38 -14.56
N ALA A 102 0.66 -2.18 -13.62
CA ALA A 102 -0.08 -2.55 -12.42
C ALA A 102 -0.34 -1.32 -11.52
N HIS A 103 0.65 -0.44 -11.33
CA HIS A 103 0.49 0.82 -10.61
C HIS A 103 -0.49 1.76 -11.30
N ARG A 104 -0.47 1.86 -12.64
CA ARG A 104 -1.43 2.66 -13.41
C ARG A 104 -2.87 2.19 -13.24
N LEU A 105 -3.09 0.86 -13.17
CA LEU A 105 -4.41 0.29 -12.85
C LEU A 105 -4.85 0.60 -11.41
N MET A 106 -3.92 0.64 -10.44
CA MET A 106 -4.25 1.12 -9.09
C MET A 106 -4.70 2.57 -9.09
N LYS A 107 -4.04 3.46 -9.85
CA LYS A 107 -4.46 4.86 -10.00
C LYS A 107 -5.84 4.99 -10.64
N LEU A 108 -6.13 4.17 -11.66
CA LEU A 108 -7.49 4.08 -12.21
C LEU A 108 -8.51 3.66 -11.13
N ALA A 109 -8.17 2.63 -10.33
CA ALA A 109 -9.07 2.14 -9.28
C ALA A 109 -9.34 3.23 -8.23
N GLU A 110 -8.31 3.92 -7.74
CA GLU A 110 -8.44 5.02 -6.78
C GLU A 110 -9.27 6.19 -7.33
N ALA A 111 -9.14 6.48 -8.64
CA ALA A 111 -9.85 7.59 -9.27
C ALA A 111 -11.33 7.32 -9.53
N LYS A 112 -11.75 6.08 -9.76
CA LYS A 112 -13.07 5.75 -10.31
C LYS A 112 -13.89 4.73 -9.52
N TYR A 113 -13.29 4.02 -8.56
CA TYR A 113 -13.93 2.90 -7.87
C TYR A 113 -13.95 3.12 -6.36
N ASP A 114 -14.76 2.32 -5.66
CA ASP A 114 -14.84 2.37 -4.20
C ASP A 114 -13.59 1.75 -3.53
N ARG A 115 -13.43 2.04 -2.25
CA ARG A 115 -12.29 1.57 -1.45
C ARG A 115 -12.18 0.06 -1.38
N GLU A 116 -13.31 -0.64 -1.44
CA GLU A 116 -13.34 -2.09 -1.41
C GLU A 116 -12.76 -2.66 -2.72
N THR A 117 -13.13 -2.11 -3.86
CA THR A 117 -12.59 -2.49 -5.18
C THR A 117 -11.09 -2.18 -5.26
N VAL A 118 -10.64 -1.03 -4.75
CA VAL A 118 -9.21 -0.68 -4.67
C VAL A 118 -8.44 -1.72 -3.85
N GLY A 119 -8.94 -2.06 -2.66
CA GLY A 119 -8.29 -3.07 -1.79
C GLY A 119 -8.27 -4.46 -2.44
N ARG A 120 -9.37 -4.87 -3.12
CA ARG A 120 -9.41 -6.14 -3.85
C ARG A 120 -8.43 -6.19 -5.02
N LEU A 121 -8.27 -5.06 -5.76
CA LEU A 121 -7.28 -4.99 -6.84
C LEU A 121 -5.87 -5.11 -6.30
N ASN A 122 -5.53 -4.37 -5.25
CA ASN A 122 -4.22 -4.43 -4.60
C ASN A 122 -3.86 -5.86 -4.20
N GLU A 123 -4.76 -6.54 -3.50
CA GLU A 123 -4.59 -7.94 -3.09
C GLU A 123 -4.49 -8.89 -4.29
N ALA A 124 -5.30 -8.70 -5.34
CA ALA A 124 -5.29 -9.54 -6.53
C ALA A 124 -3.97 -9.42 -7.31
N LEU A 125 -3.36 -8.24 -7.35
CA LEU A 125 -2.06 -8.02 -8.01
C LEU A 125 -0.92 -8.66 -7.23
N PHE A 126 -0.89 -8.55 -5.90
CA PHE A 126 0.08 -9.27 -5.08
C PHE A 126 -0.07 -10.79 -5.19
N LYS A 127 -1.30 -11.30 -5.17
CA LYS A 127 -1.57 -12.73 -5.36
C LYS A 127 -1.12 -13.20 -6.74
N ALA A 128 -1.40 -12.42 -7.79
CA ALA A 128 -0.95 -12.74 -9.14
C ALA A 128 0.56 -12.95 -9.18
N TYR A 129 1.34 -12.10 -8.50
CA TYR A 129 2.79 -12.17 -8.51
C TYR A 129 3.34 -13.24 -7.55
N PHE A 130 2.95 -13.23 -6.27
CA PHE A 130 3.60 -14.07 -5.24
C PHE A 130 2.95 -15.44 -5.01
N VAL A 131 1.72 -15.64 -5.43
CA VAL A 131 0.98 -16.90 -5.25
C VAL A 131 0.81 -17.64 -6.56
N GLU A 132 0.33 -16.94 -7.59
CA GLU A 132 0.05 -17.53 -8.90
C GLU A 132 1.28 -17.48 -9.83
N ASN A 133 2.29 -16.71 -9.49
CA ASN A 133 3.53 -16.49 -10.24
C ASN A 133 3.27 -16.06 -11.70
N LEU A 134 2.37 -15.10 -11.87
CA LEU A 134 2.05 -14.51 -13.17
C LEU A 134 2.97 -13.32 -13.47
N ILE A 135 3.08 -12.99 -14.76
CA ILE A 135 3.88 -11.85 -15.24
C ILE A 135 3.04 -10.58 -15.15
N LEU A 136 3.40 -9.64 -14.27
CA LEU A 136 2.66 -8.38 -14.11
C LEU A 136 2.84 -7.38 -15.25
N ALA A 137 3.80 -7.57 -16.14
CA ALA A 137 3.91 -6.80 -17.38
C ALA A 137 3.02 -7.34 -18.50
N ASP A 138 2.34 -8.49 -18.31
CA ASP A 138 1.39 -9.04 -19.27
C ASP A 138 0.03 -8.35 -19.09
N HIS A 139 -0.37 -7.57 -20.09
CA HIS A 139 -1.66 -6.86 -20.11
C HIS A 139 -2.86 -7.79 -19.98
N LYS A 140 -2.78 -9.04 -20.46
CA LYS A 140 -3.85 -10.00 -20.26
C LYS A 140 -4.01 -10.37 -18.79
N VAL A 141 -2.93 -10.59 -18.08
CA VAL A 141 -2.92 -10.86 -16.63
C VAL A 141 -3.54 -9.67 -15.88
N LEU A 142 -3.06 -8.46 -16.15
CA LEU A 142 -3.57 -7.24 -15.51
C LEU A 142 -5.05 -7.01 -15.80
N HIS A 143 -5.47 -7.19 -17.04
CA HIS A 143 -6.87 -7.10 -17.45
C HIS A 143 -7.75 -8.08 -16.67
N ASP A 144 -7.38 -9.37 -16.65
CA ASP A 144 -8.17 -10.43 -16.01
C ASP A 144 -8.29 -10.19 -14.50
N LYS A 145 -7.21 -9.70 -13.84
CA LYS A 145 -7.24 -9.37 -12.41
C LYS A 145 -8.13 -8.16 -12.12
N ALA A 146 -8.02 -7.09 -12.90
CA ALA A 146 -8.81 -5.88 -12.68
C ALA A 146 -10.30 -6.12 -12.95
N VAL A 147 -10.65 -6.79 -14.04
CA VAL A 147 -12.05 -7.15 -14.34
C VAL A 147 -12.59 -8.14 -13.30
N GLY A 148 -11.77 -9.10 -12.86
CA GLY A 148 -12.15 -10.10 -11.85
C GLY A 148 -12.52 -9.50 -10.49
N VAL A 149 -12.03 -8.31 -10.15
CA VAL A 149 -12.41 -7.57 -8.92
C VAL A 149 -13.57 -6.58 -9.15
N GLY A 150 -14.15 -6.54 -10.35
CA GLY A 150 -15.34 -5.75 -10.65
C GLY A 150 -15.08 -4.43 -11.36
N MET A 151 -13.85 -4.17 -11.83
CA MET A 151 -13.58 -3.01 -12.66
C MET A 151 -14.19 -3.18 -14.07
N LYS A 152 -14.61 -2.08 -14.69
CA LYS A 152 -15.19 -2.09 -16.03
C LYS A 152 -14.12 -2.40 -17.08
N GLU A 153 -14.38 -3.39 -17.92
CA GLU A 153 -13.45 -3.80 -18.98
C GLU A 153 -13.00 -2.63 -19.87
N ALA A 154 -13.91 -1.72 -20.22
CA ALA A 154 -13.60 -0.55 -21.05
C ALA A 154 -12.61 0.40 -20.37
N ASP A 155 -12.74 0.64 -19.05
CA ASP A 155 -11.82 1.49 -18.30
C ASP A 155 -10.42 0.84 -18.20
N VAL A 156 -10.37 -0.47 -17.95
CA VAL A 156 -9.12 -1.24 -17.86
C VAL A 156 -8.40 -1.24 -19.21
N LYS A 157 -9.09 -1.52 -20.31
CA LYS A 157 -8.51 -1.47 -21.67
C LYS A 157 -7.98 -0.09 -22.00
N ALA A 158 -8.75 0.98 -21.70
CA ALA A 158 -8.32 2.34 -21.96
C ALA A 158 -6.97 2.68 -21.30
N VAL A 159 -6.72 2.19 -20.07
CA VAL A 159 -5.43 2.38 -19.38
C VAL A 159 -4.33 1.54 -20.02
N LEU A 160 -4.58 0.25 -20.27
CA LEU A 160 -3.55 -0.66 -20.78
C LEU A 160 -3.12 -0.35 -22.23
N GLU A 161 -4.01 0.26 -23.03
CA GLU A 161 -3.77 0.64 -24.44
C GLU A 161 -3.29 2.10 -24.61
N SER A 162 -3.01 2.83 -23.52
CA SER A 162 -2.58 4.23 -23.54
C SER A 162 -1.55 4.51 -22.44
N ASP A 163 -1.18 5.80 -22.28
CA ASP A 163 -0.33 6.27 -21.19
C ASP A 163 -1.14 6.89 -20.01
N MET A 164 -2.45 6.62 -19.94
CA MET A 164 -3.29 7.11 -18.83
C MET A 164 -2.72 6.69 -17.48
N TYR A 165 -2.74 7.64 -16.53
CA TYR A 165 -2.21 7.49 -15.16
C TYR A 165 -0.68 7.32 -15.04
N ASP A 166 0.09 7.54 -16.12
CA ASP A 166 1.54 7.51 -16.05
C ASP A 166 2.10 8.69 -15.23
N ASP A 167 1.54 9.86 -15.43
CA ASP A 167 1.93 11.06 -14.70
C ASP A 167 1.63 10.94 -13.19
N GLU A 168 0.54 10.30 -12.80
CA GLU A 168 0.19 10.02 -11.40
C GLU A 168 1.17 9.03 -10.75
N VAL A 169 1.57 7.98 -11.46
CA VAL A 169 2.62 7.06 -11.00
C VAL A 169 3.93 7.82 -10.79
N ARG A 170 4.34 8.63 -11.77
CA ARG A 170 5.54 9.44 -11.67
C ARG A 170 5.46 10.51 -10.57
N PHE A 171 4.28 11.04 -10.32
CA PHE A 171 4.06 11.97 -9.22
C PHE A 171 4.32 11.29 -7.87
N ASP A 172 3.76 10.10 -7.63
CA ASP A 172 3.96 9.33 -6.40
C ASP A 172 5.44 9.02 -6.16
N GLU A 173 6.18 8.62 -7.19
CA GLU A 173 7.62 8.35 -7.10
C GLU A 173 8.44 9.60 -6.78
N ARG A 174 8.10 10.74 -7.40
CA ARG A 174 8.74 12.03 -7.07
C ARG A 174 8.43 12.44 -5.63
N GLU A 175 7.20 12.26 -5.18
CA GLU A 175 6.82 12.53 -3.79
C GLU A 175 7.60 11.65 -2.82
N ALA A 176 7.77 10.35 -3.12
CA ALA A 176 8.61 9.43 -2.36
C ALA A 176 10.04 9.95 -2.23
N MET A 177 10.66 10.35 -3.35
CA MET A 177 12.02 10.90 -3.35
C MET A 177 12.13 12.19 -2.52
N MET A 178 11.18 13.12 -2.66
CA MET A 178 11.17 14.37 -1.88
C MET A 178 11.02 14.12 -0.38
N ARG A 179 10.35 13.05 0.02
CA ARG A 179 10.20 12.61 1.42
C ARG A 179 11.38 11.77 1.93
N GLY A 180 12.38 11.48 1.09
CA GLY A 180 13.51 10.63 1.46
C GLY A 180 13.14 9.15 1.58
N VAL A 181 12.11 8.69 0.88
CA VAL A 181 11.74 7.27 0.81
C VAL A 181 12.70 6.56 -0.14
N HIS A 182 13.54 5.67 0.40
CA HIS A 182 14.55 4.92 -0.35
C HIS A 182 14.23 3.43 -0.47
N GLY A 183 13.08 3.00 0.03
CA GLY A 183 12.65 1.61 -0.01
C GLY A 183 11.23 1.44 0.51
N VAL A 184 10.61 0.34 0.14
CA VAL A 184 9.22 0.03 0.41
C VAL A 184 9.06 -1.32 1.12
N PRO A 185 7.97 -1.56 1.88
CA PRO A 185 6.86 -0.63 2.09
C PRO A 185 7.27 0.57 2.94
N TYR A 186 6.66 1.72 2.69
CA TYR A 186 6.81 2.90 3.52
C TYR A 186 5.43 3.46 3.84
N ILE A 187 5.06 3.47 5.11
CA ILE A 187 3.70 3.77 5.56
C ILE A 187 3.70 5.03 6.42
N VAL A 188 2.87 6.00 6.07
CA VAL A 188 2.72 7.25 6.82
C VAL A 188 1.31 7.34 7.41
N PHE A 189 1.22 7.57 8.69
CA PHE A 189 -0.01 7.71 9.46
C PHE A 189 -0.35 9.21 9.62
N ASN A 190 -1.51 9.62 9.15
CA ASN A 190 -2.03 11.00 9.27
C ASN A 190 -1.01 12.08 8.82
N GLY A 191 -0.18 11.78 7.84
CA GLY A 191 0.87 12.68 7.35
C GLY A 191 2.06 12.89 8.32
N GLY A 192 2.08 12.23 9.48
CA GLY A 192 3.07 12.45 10.54
C GLY A 192 3.96 11.26 10.83
N LEU A 193 3.45 10.23 11.51
CA LEU A 193 4.25 9.05 11.87
C LEU A 193 4.58 8.23 10.63
N ALA A 194 5.86 8.10 10.32
CA ALA A 194 6.35 7.24 9.25
C ALA A 194 6.91 5.91 9.79
N ILE A 195 6.55 4.81 9.15
CA ILE A 195 7.02 3.47 9.45
C ILE A 195 7.65 2.88 8.18
N PRO A 196 8.97 2.79 8.10
CA PRO A 196 9.65 2.09 7.03
C PRO A 196 9.63 0.57 7.26
N GLY A 197 9.36 -0.19 6.20
CA GLY A 197 9.41 -1.65 6.22
C GLY A 197 8.16 -2.34 6.78
N ALA A 198 8.20 -3.67 6.74
CA ALA A 198 7.10 -4.56 7.13
C ALA A 198 7.13 -4.82 8.65
N MET A 199 6.51 -3.94 9.42
CA MET A 199 6.35 -4.11 10.88
C MET A 199 5.51 -5.36 11.21
N SER A 200 5.62 -5.87 12.45
CA SER A 200 4.73 -6.94 12.93
C SER A 200 3.29 -6.45 13.09
N THR A 201 2.32 -7.37 13.09
CA THR A 201 0.91 -7.06 13.34
C THR A 201 0.72 -6.31 14.66
N ASP A 202 1.37 -6.75 15.75
CA ASP A 202 1.30 -6.06 17.05
C ASP A 202 1.94 -4.67 17.02
N GLY A 203 3.00 -4.48 16.24
CA GLY A 203 3.60 -3.18 16.01
C GLY A 203 2.61 -2.23 15.32
N PHE A 204 1.93 -2.69 14.27
CA PHE A 204 0.89 -1.93 13.60
C PHE A 204 -0.31 -1.64 14.52
N LYS A 205 -0.76 -2.61 15.32
CA LYS A 205 -1.82 -2.38 16.33
C LYS A 205 -1.43 -1.26 17.29
N SER A 206 -0.22 -1.30 17.81
CA SER A 206 0.29 -0.26 18.73
C SER A 206 0.34 1.13 18.07
N ALA A 207 0.76 1.21 16.80
CA ALA A 207 0.78 2.46 16.05
C ALA A 207 -0.64 3.00 15.79
N LEU A 208 -1.58 2.15 15.34
CA LEU A 208 -2.97 2.51 15.10
C LEU A 208 -3.65 3.00 16.38
N GLN A 209 -3.51 2.28 17.49
CA GLN A 209 -4.06 2.67 18.79
C GLN A 209 -3.51 4.02 19.28
N ARG A 210 -2.22 4.28 19.03
CA ARG A 210 -1.62 5.58 19.35
C ARG A 210 -2.26 6.72 18.56
N GLU A 211 -2.50 6.52 17.27
CA GLU A 211 -3.12 7.52 16.42
C GLU A 211 -4.61 7.74 16.77
N LEU A 212 -5.35 6.68 17.13
CA LEU A 212 -6.71 6.80 17.64
C LEU A 212 -6.77 7.65 18.91
N ARG A 213 -5.92 7.33 19.92
CA ARG A 213 -5.87 8.14 21.17
C ARG A 213 -5.52 9.61 20.94
N LYS A 214 -4.67 9.92 19.94
CA LYS A 214 -4.39 11.33 19.59
C LYS A 214 -5.62 12.02 19.03
N GLN A 215 -6.41 11.35 18.20
CA GLN A 215 -7.63 11.91 17.63
C GLN A 215 -8.69 12.13 18.71
N GLU A 216 -8.90 11.15 19.60
CA GLU A 216 -9.82 11.28 20.75
C GLU A 216 -9.45 12.47 21.64
N LYS A 217 -8.15 12.63 21.95
CA LYS A 217 -7.67 13.74 22.76
C LYS A 217 -7.91 15.09 22.06
N ALA A 218 -7.64 15.19 20.77
CA ALA A 218 -7.85 16.42 20.00
C ALA A 218 -9.34 16.79 19.93
N LEU A 219 -10.24 15.81 19.79
CA LEU A 219 -11.69 16.03 19.81
C LEU A 219 -12.15 16.54 21.17
N ALA A 220 -11.72 15.93 22.27
CA ALA A 220 -12.07 16.34 23.63
C ALA A 220 -11.58 17.78 23.96
N GLU A 221 -10.38 18.14 23.49
CA GLU A 221 -9.85 19.52 23.63
C GLU A 221 -10.69 20.54 22.85
N THR A 222 -11.19 20.17 21.66
CA THR A 222 -12.03 21.04 20.83
C THR A 222 -13.42 21.24 21.47
N GLU A 223 -14.02 20.19 22.04
CA GLU A 223 -15.31 20.28 22.75
C GLU A 223 -15.23 21.17 23.99
N ASN A 224 -14.14 21.08 24.76
CA ASN A 224 -13.92 21.92 25.93
C ASN A 224 -13.74 23.41 25.58
N THR A 225 -13.11 23.72 24.44
CA THR A 225 -12.93 25.13 24.02
C THR A 225 -14.20 25.75 23.46
N VAL A 226 -15.13 24.98 22.94
CA VAL A 226 -16.46 25.46 22.46
C VAL A 226 -17.42 25.71 23.63
N GLY A 227 -17.23 25.02 24.75
CA GLY A 227 -18.05 25.18 25.98
C GLY A 227 -17.74 26.44 26.80
N GLU A 228 -16.56 27.04 26.66
CA GLU A 228 -16.12 28.23 27.37
C GLU A 228 -16.33 29.53 26.54
N ARG A 229 -17.55 29.81 26.08
CA ARG A 229 -17.90 31.20 25.77
C ARG A 229 -18.43 31.86 27.06
N PRO A 230 -17.68 32.84 27.60
CA PRO A 230 -18.20 33.56 28.76
C PRO A 230 -19.42 34.35 28.33
N HIS A 231 -20.59 33.95 28.83
CA HIS A 231 -21.75 34.81 28.83
C HIS A 231 -21.47 35.94 29.80
N GLN A 232 -20.85 37.02 29.34
CA GLN A 232 -20.87 38.28 30.07
C GLN A 232 -22.21 38.96 29.80
N CYS A 233 -23.18 38.64 30.64
CA CYS A 233 -24.35 39.49 30.80
C CYS A 233 -24.08 40.50 31.90
N GLY A 234 -23.84 41.76 31.53
CA GLY A 234 -23.81 42.88 32.47
C GLY A 234 -25.23 43.37 32.75
N PRO A 235 -25.41 44.22 33.78
CA PRO A 235 -26.71 44.70 34.20
C PRO A 235 -27.46 45.55 33.17
N GLU A 236 -26.91 45.80 31.98
CA GLU A 236 -27.54 46.62 30.91
C GLU A 236 -27.85 45.85 29.60
N GLY A 237 -27.92 44.50 29.62
CA GLY A 237 -28.36 43.70 28.46
C GLY A 237 -27.20 43.11 27.66
N CYS A 238 -27.49 42.01 26.92
CA CYS A 238 -26.52 41.34 25.99
C CYS A 238 -26.37 42.15 24.72
N GLN A 239 -25.15 42.63 24.43
CA GLN A 239 -24.78 43.09 23.09
C GLN A 239 -24.03 41.97 22.35
N LEU A 240 -24.55 41.63 21.16
CA LEU A 240 -23.84 40.81 20.18
C LEU A 240 -22.74 41.68 19.49
N LEU A 241 -21.52 41.28 19.60
CA LEU A 241 -20.42 41.75 18.74
C LEU A 241 -20.11 40.68 17.71
#